data_dbbfb1c8ce099ed01f896ebebe6776dc
#
_entry.id   dbbfb1c8ce099ed01f896ebebe6776dc
#
_cell.length_a   1.000
_cell.length_b   1.000
_cell.length_c   1.000
_cell.angle_alpha   90.00
_cell.angle_beta   90.00
_cell.angle_gamma   90.00
#
_symmetry.space_group_name_H-M   'P 1'
#
loop_
_entity.id
_entity.type
_entity.pdbx_description
1 polymer ?
#
loop_
_entity_poly.entity_id
_entity_poly.type
_entity_poly.pdbx_seq_one_letter_code
_entity_poly.pdbx_strand_id
1 'polypeptide(L)'
;MALLASCRSKDPNTQVGACIVSPENIILSTGYNGFPVGCSDDEYPWEREGEHTKYPYVVHAELNAILNASGKSLRGARIYVDLFPCNECAKAIIQSGIREVIYLSDKYAETPATLASKRMLRSAGVTVRHLETCLSTLTLNYHKK
;
A
#
# COMPACT_ATOMS: atom_id res chain seq x y z
N MET A 1 0.19 -10.62 -4.93
CA MET A 1 0.05 -9.49 -5.89
C MET A 1 0.63 -8.19 -5.34
N ALA A 2 0.41 -7.80 -4.08
CA ALA A 2 1.01 -6.59 -3.51
C ALA A 2 2.55 -6.60 -3.62
N LEU A 3 3.23 -7.66 -3.18
CA LEU A 3 4.68 -7.84 -3.34
C LEU A 3 5.15 -7.79 -4.80
N LEU A 4 4.37 -8.33 -5.74
CA LEU A 4 4.70 -8.24 -7.17
C LEU A 4 4.55 -6.79 -7.68
N ALA A 5 3.55 -6.06 -7.21
CA ALA A 5 3.39 -4.65 -7.52
C ALA A 5 4.54 -3.80 -6.97
N SER A 6 5.04 -4.09 -5.76
CA SER A 6 6.16 -3.36 -5.16
C SER A 6 7.44 -3.41 -6.00
N CYS A 7 7.66 -4.49 -6.77
CA CYS A 7 8.80 -4.59 -7.69
C CYS A 7 8.82 -3.52 -8.80
N ARG A 8 7.69 -2.81 -9.01
CA ARG A 8 7.60 -1.68 -9.95
C ARG A 8 8.11 -0.36 -9.34
N SER A 9 8.18 -0.29 -8.02
CA SER A 9 8.68 0.91 -7.34
C SER A 9 10.17 1.13 -7.64
N LYS A 10 10.52 2.36 -7.92
CA LYS A 10 11.91 2.81 -8.13
C LYS A 10 12.55 3.37 -6.84
N ASP A 11 11.81 3.35 -5.73
CA ASP A 11 12.34 3.79 -4.43
C ASP A 11 13.52 2.92 -4.00
N PRO A 12 14.74 3.48 -3.89
CA PRO A 12 15.92 2.71 -3.54
C PRO A 12 15.96 2.26 -2.07
N ASN A 13 15.08 2.83 -1.24
CA ASN A 13 15.06 2.56 0.20
C ASN A 13 13.99 1.56 0.61
N THR A 14 12.75 1.75 0.12
CA THR A 14 11.62 0.90 0.51
C THR A 14 10.61 0.82 -0.62
N GLN A 15 10.60 -0.29 -1.32
CA GLN A 15 9.58 -0.60 -2.31
C GLN A 15 8.34 -1.16 -1.60
N VAL A 16 7.20 -0.52 -1.81
CA VAL A 16 5.92 -0.89 -1.18
C VAL A 16 4.88 -1.15 -2.26
N GLY A 17 4.07 -2.18 -2.05
CA GLY A 17 2.97 -2.53 -2.94
C GLY A 17 1.65 -2.70 -2.22
N ALA A 18 0.58 -2.47 -2.95
CA ALA A 18 -0.79 -2.68 -2.49
C ALA A 18 -1.62 -3.39 -3.56
N CYS A 19 -2.60 -4.18 -3.11
CA CYS A 19 -3.56 -4.86 -3.97
C CYS A 19 -4.95 -4.79 -3.34
N ILE A 20 -5.92 -4.23 -4.05
CA ILE A 20 -7.31 -4.14 -3.60
C ILE A 20 -8.11 -5.26 -4.24
N VAL A 21 -8.88 -5.95 -3.41
CA VAL A 21 -9.67 -7.12 -3.79
C VAL A 21 -11.11 -6.93 -3.33
N SER A 22 -12.07 -7.24 -4.20
CA SER A 22 -13.49 -7.17 -3.87
C SER A 22 -13.88 -8.23 -2.82
N PRO A 23 -15.09 -8.14 -2.21
CA PRO A 23 -15.60 -9.19 -1.35
C PRO A 23 -15.64 -10.59 -2.01
N GLU A 24 -15.83 -10.62 -3.34
CA GLU A 24 -15.88 -11.83 -4.16
C GLU A 24 -14.51 -12.36 -4.60
N ASN A 25 -13.41 -11.83 -4.04
CA ASN A 25 -12.02 -12.16 -4.37
C ASN A 25 -11.54 -11.75 -5.78
N ILE A 26 -12.17 -10.74 -6.39
CA ILE A 26 -11.73 -10.19 -7.67
C ILE A 26 -10.72 -9.06 -7.41
N ILE A 27 -9.57 -9.09 -8.07
CA ILE A 27 -8.60 -8.00 -8.01
C ILE A 27 -9.20 -6.77 -8.71
N LEU A 28 -9.38 -5.69 -7.96
CA LEU A 28 -9.91 -4.43 -8.46
C LEU A 28 -8.81 -3.51 -8.97
N SER A 29 -7.71 -3.43 -8.23
CA SER A 29 -6.55 -2.59 -8.58
C SER A 29 -5.30 -3.02 -7.85
N THR A 30 -4.16 -2.49 -8.31
CA THR A 30 -2.87 -2.55 -7.63
C THR A 30 -2.22 -1.18 -7.61
N GLY A 31 -1.32 -0.97 -6.68
CA GLY A 31 -0.51 0.25 -6.57
C GLY A 31 0.88 -0.06 -6.02
N TYR A 32 1.81 0.82 -6.28
CA TYR A 32 3.15 0.82 -5.70
C TYR A 32 3.58 2.27 -5.43
N ASN A 33 4.52 2.47 -4.51
CA ASN A 33 4.96 3.82 -4.18
C ASN A 33 5.86 4.41 -5.27
N GLY A 34 5.68 5.70 -5.52
CA GLY A 34 6.43 6.43 -6.55
C GLY A 34 6.02 7.90 -6.62
N PHE A 35 6.71 8.68 -7.44
CA PHE A 35 6.34 10.07 -7.68
C PHE A 35 5.08 10.19 -8.55
N PRO A 36 4.38 11.32 -8.48
CA PRO A 36 3.20 11.57 -9.30
C PRO A 36 3.51 11.51 -10.80
N VAL A 37 2.47 11.23 -11.59
CA VAL A 37 2.58 11.25 -13.06
C VAL A 37 3.12 12.61 -13.54
N GLY A 38 4.17 12.58 -14.34
CA GLY A 38 4.85 13.79 -14.84
C GLY A 38 6.00 14.30 -13.95
N CYS A 39 6.18 13.71 -12.75
CA CYS A 39 7.35 13.99 -11.91
C CYS A 39 8.42 12.93 -12.18
N SER A 40 9.56 13.37 -12.72
CA SER A 40 10.65 12.44 -13.08
C SER A 40 11.34 11.88 -11.86
N ASP A 41 11.62 10.57 -11.88
CA ASP A 41 12.37 9.90 -10.81
C ASP A 41 13.81 10.42 -10.68
N ASP A 42 14.35 11.08 -11.72
CA ASP A 42 15.70 11.65 -11.74
C ASP A 42 15.75 13.11 -11.24
N GLU A 43 14.58 13.78 -11.16
CA GLU A 43 14.49 15.20 -10.75
C GLU A 43 14.06 15.37 -9.29
N TYR A 44 13.39 14.36 -8.72
CA TYR A 44 12.87 14.41 -7.36
C TYR A 44 13.74 13.61 -6.39
N PRO A 45 13.86 14.07 -5.12
CA PRO A 45 14.75 13.45 -4.15
C PRO A 45 14.20 12.11 -3.65
N TRP A 46 15.06 11.08 -3.57
CA TRP A 46 14.76 9.82 -2.91
C TRP A 46 15.29 9.73 -1.48
N GLU A 47 15.95 10.77 -1.01
CA GLU A 47 16.53 10.86 0.32
C GLU A 47 15.44 10.76 1.41
N ARG A 48 15.84 10.18 2.54
CA ARG A 48 14.98 10.04 3.73
C ARG A 48 15.30 11.07 4.81
N GLU A 49 16.47 11.68 4.75
CA GLU A 49 17.00 12.62 5.73
C GLU A 49 17.55 13.86 5.03
N GLY A 50 17.64 14.98 5.77
CA GLY A 50 18.11 16.25 5.25
C GLY A 50 16.97 17.20 4.90
N GLU A 51 17.31 18.29 4.22
CA GLU A 51 16.36 19.36 3.86
C GLU A 51 15.43 18.96 2.69
N HIS A 52 15.94 18.12 1.79
CA HIS A 52 15.21 17.68 0.60
C HIS A 52 14.97 16.17 0.66
N THR A 53 13.78 15.78 1.09
CA THR A 53 13.40 14.38 1.22
C THR A 53 12.28 14.00 0.27
N LYS A 54 12.09 12.69 0.03
CA LYS A 54 11.01 12.15 -0.80
C LYS A 54 9.62 12.35 -0.21
N TYR A 55 9.49 12.52 1.10
CA TYR A 55 8.21 12.46 1.81
C TYR A 55 7.16 13.48 1.36
N PRO A 56 7.49 14.72 0.96
CA PRO A 56 6.49 15.64 0.41
C PRO A 56 5.96 15.24 -0.97
N TYR A 57 6.68 14.38 -1.71
CA TYR A 57 6.42 14.12 -3.12
C TYR A 57 5.96 12.70 -3.42
N VAL A 58 6.40 11.71 -2.64
CA VAL A 58 6.10 10.30 -2.92
C VAL A 58 4.63 9.98 -2.63
N VAL A 59 3.95 9.40 -3.61
CA VAL A 59 2.62 8.82 -3.43
C VAL A 59 2.76 7.39 -2.95
N HIS A 60 2.10 7.05 -1.87
CA HIS A 60 2.17 5.72 -1.28
C HIS A 60 1.39 4.69 -2.09
N ALA A 61 1.78 3.43 -1.97
CA ALA A 61 1.20 2.31 -2.72
C ALA A 61 -0.32 2.17 -2.53
N GLU A 62 -0.80 2.37 -1.32
CA GLU A 62 -2.22 2.26 -0.98
C GLU A 62 -3.04 3.35 -1.68
N LEU A 63 -2.56 4.61 -1.64
CA LEU A 63 -3.23 5.71 -2.32
C LEU A 63 -3.23 5.49 -3.84
N ASN A 64 -2.11 5.04 -4.43
CA ASN A 64 -2.05 4.68 -5.84
C ASN A 64 -3.03 3.55 -6.18
N ALA A 65 -3.14 2.52 -5.36
CA ALA A 65 -4.11 1.44 -5.57
C ALA A 65 -5.56 1.96 -5.55
N ILE A 66 -5.89 2.87 -4.63
CA ILE A 66 -7.23 3.49 -4.55
C ILE A 66 -7.51 4.31 -5.81
N LEU A 67 -6.59 5.16 -6.23
CA LEU A 67 -6.73 5.99 -7.42
C LEU A 67 -6.80 5.15 -8.71
N ASN A 68 -6.01 4.09 -8.81
CA ASN A 68 -5.99 3.17 -9.95
C ASN A 68 -7.28 2.32 -10.08
N ALA A 69 -8.12 2.27 -9.06
CA ALA A 69 -9.40 1.56 -9.13
C ALA A 69 -10.39 2.19 -10.13
N SER A 70 -10.19 3.47 -10.49
CA SER A 70 -10.82 4.17 -11.61
C SER A 70 -12.31 3.82 -11.84
N GLY A 71 -13.18 4.40 -11.03
CA GLY A 71 -14.65 4.22 -11.16
C GLY A 71 -15.21 2.92 -10.59
N LYS A 72 -14.38 1.97 -10.15
CA LYS A 72 -14.85 0.78 -9.43
C LYS A 72 -15.19 1.11 -7.99
N SER A 73 -16.28 0.56 -7.47
CA SER A 73 -16.60 0.68 -6.04
C SER A 73 -15.61 -0.12 -5.21
N LEU A 74 -15.02 0.53 -4.20
CA LEU A 74 -14.15 -0.10 -3.21
C LEU A 74 -14.90 -0.42 -1.91
N ARG A 75 -16.21 -0.15 -1.87
CA ARG A 75 -17.03 -0.38 -0.68
C ARG A 75 -17.05 -1.86 -0.31
N GLY A 76 -16.66 -2.17 0.91
CA GLY A 76 -16.57 -3.55 1.40
C GLY A 76 -15.34 -4.33 0.96
N ALA A 77 -14.49 -3.74 0.13
CA ALA A 77 -13.25 -4.37 -0.36
C ALA A 77 -12.22 -4.59 0.76
N ARG A 78 -11.22 -5.40 0.43
CA ARG A 78 -10.01 -5.65 1.24
C ARG A 78 -8.80 -5.07 0.54
N ILE A 79 -7.87 -4.51 1.31
CA ILE A 79 -6.57 -4.08 0.78
C ILE A 79 -5.45 -4.92 1.41
N TYR A 80 -4.64 -5.52 0.56
CA TYR A 80 -3.41 -6.21 0.94
C TYR A 80 -2.23 -5.26 0.74
N VAL A 81 -1.41 -5.11 1.76
CA VAL A 81 -0.23 -4.23 1.75
C VAL A 81 0.98 -4.97 2.33
N ASP A 82 2.14 -4.74 1.80
CA ASP A 82 3.37 -5.33 2.35
C ASP A 82 3.88 -4.56 3.58
N LEU A 83 3.52 -3.29 3.72
CA LEU A 83 3.84 -2.45 4.88
C LEU A 83 2.56 -1.84 5.47
N PHE A 84 2.43 -1.82 6.81
CA PHE A 84 1.28 -1.24 7.49
C PHE A 84 1.01 0.20 7.06
N PRO A 85 -0.25 0.60 6.75
CA PRO A 85 -0.58 1.91 6.24
C PRO A 85 -0.27 3.04 7.24
N CYS A 86 0.30 4.13 6.75
CA CYS A 86 0.45 5.35 7.55
C CYS A 86 -0.92 6.05 7.77
N ASN A 87 -0.92 7.11 8.59
CA ASN A 87 -2.13 7.87 8.89
C ASN A 87 -2.82 8.48 7.65
N GLU A 88 -2.04 8.94 6.66
CA GLU A 88 -2.62 9.51 5.42
C GLU A 88 -3.31 8.43 4.60
N CYS A 89 -2.66 7.27 4.43
CA CYS A 89 -3.26 6.14 3.72
C CYS A 89 -4.48 5.57 4.46
N ALA A 90 -4.46 5.53 5.80
CA ALA A 90 -5.61 5.09 6.59
C ALA A 90 -6.85 5.97 6.34
N LYS A 91 -6.69 7.30 6.23
CA LYS A 91 -7.78 8.21 5.87
C LYS A 91 -8.38 7.87 4.51
N ALA A 92 -7.54 7.66 3.50
CA ALA A 92 -7.98 7.29 2.16
C ALA A 92 -8.68 5.92 2.11
N ILE A 93 -8.15 4.93 2.83
CA ILE A 93 -8.73 3.59 2.98
C ILE A 93 -10.15 3.68 3.57
N ILE A 94 -10.31 4.42 4.67
CA ILE A 94 -11.60 4.59 5.34
C ILE A 94 -12.60 5.29 4.41
N GLN A 95 -12.20 6.40 3.79
CA GLN A 95 -13.08 7.21 2.94
C GLN A 95 -13.49 6.50 1.65
N SER A 96 -12.65 5.59 1.13
CA SER A 96 -12.99 4.76 -0.03
C SER A 96 -13.97 3.61 0.28
N GLY A 97 -14.25 3.37 1.56
CA GLY A 97 -15.18 2.32 2.00
C GLY A 97 -14.57 0.93 2.10
N ILE A 98 -13.26 0.80 2.01
CA ILE A 98 -12.52 -0.44 2.28
C ILE A 98 -12.78 -0.87 3.74
N ARG A 99 -13.01 -2.17 3.96
CA ARG A 99 -13.41 -2.70 5.27
C ARG A 99 -12.37 -3.59 5.94
N GLU A 100 -11.36 -4.00 5.21
CA GLU A 100 -10.29 -4.84 5.79
C GLU A 100 -8.93 -4.43 5.24
N VAL A 101 -7.95 -4.33 6.15
CA VAL A 101 -6.53 -4.15 5.85
C VAL A 101 -5.78 -5.40 6.25
N ILE A 102 -5.08 -6.01 5.30
CA ILE A 102 -4.25 -7.19 5.51
C ILE A 102 -2.81 -6.79 5.22
N TYR A 103 -1.97 -6.79 6.24
CA TYR A 103 -0.59 -6.31 6.13
C TYR A 103 0.43 -7.43 6.40
N LEU A 104 1.60 -7.32 5.77
CA LEU A 104 2.70 -8.28 5.95
C LEU A 104 3.70 -7.83 7.01
N SER A 105 4.02 -6.53 7.08
CA SER A 105 5.01 -5.98 8.00
C SER A 105 4.48 -4.74 8.71
N ASP A 106 4.77 -4.62 10.00
CA ASP A 106 4.47 -3.45 10.85
C ASP A 106 5.75 -2.92 11.50
N LYS A 107 6.83 -2.84 10.73
CA LYS A 107 8.15 -2.43 11.23
C LYS A 107 8.20 -1.01 11.82
N TYR A 108 7.18 -0.19 11.56
CA TYR A 108 7.03 1.17 12.09
C TYR A 108 5.90 1.29 13.12
N ALA A 109 5.54 0.20 13.81
CA ALA A 109 4.39 0.06 14.69
C ALA A 109 4.24 1.19 15.72
N GLU A 110 5.36 1.70 16.24
CA GLU A 110 5.40 2.67 17.33
C GLU A 110 5.51 4.14 16.87
N THR A 111 5.55 4.39 15.57
CA THR A 111 5.60 5.77 15.08
C THR A 111 4.25 6.48 15.32
N PRO A 112 4.25 7.81 15.56
CA PRO A 112 3.01 8.58 15.72
C PRO A 112 2.03 8.39 14.55
N ALA A 113 2.54 8.31 13.32
CA ALA A 113 1.74 8.08 12.11
C ALA A 113 1.04 6.72 12.13
N THR A 114 1.76 5.65 12.50
CA THR A 114 1.19 4.30 12.58
C THR A 114 0.20 4.17 13.74
N LEU A 115 0.48 4.77 14.89
CA LEU A 115 -0.44 4.78 16.04
C LEU A 115 -1.74 5.52 15.69
N ALA A 116 -1.66 6.67 15.01
CA ALA A 116 -2.82 7.41 14.53
C ALA A 116 -3.62 6.59 13.51
N SER A 117 -2.95 5.90 12.58
CA SER A 117 -3.55 4.99 11.62
C SER A 117 -4.35 3.89 12.31
N LYS A 118 -3.72 3.16 13.23
CA LYS A 118 -4.38 2.09 14.02
C LYS A 118 -5.62 2.61 14.76
N ARG A 119 -5.54 3.80 15.37
CA ARG A 119 -6.66 4.43 16.07
C ARG A 119 -7.82 4.72 15.11
N MET A 120 -7.55 5.35 13.96
CA MET A 120 -8.58 5.70 12.98
C MET A 120 -9.25 4.47 12.37
N LEU A 121 -8.47 3.48 11.95
CA LEU A 121 -8.98 2.24 11.37
C LEU A 121 -9.91 1.52 12.35
N ARG A 122 -9.50 1.42 13.63
CA ARG A 122 -10.35 0.84 14.70
C ARG A 122 -11.64 1.62 14.89
N SER A 123 -11.58 2.95 14.99
CA SER A 123 -12.77 3.81 15.20
C SER A 123 -13.74 3.72 14.03
N ALA A 124 -13.24 3.53 12.81
CA ALA A 124 -14.05 3.39 11.60
C ALA A 124 -14.59 1.96 11.38
N GLY A 125 -14.28 1.02 12.27
CA GLY A 125 -14.70 -0.38 12.15
C GLY A 125 -14.03 -1.13 10.99
N VAL A 126 -12.84 -0.69 10.57
CA VAL A 126 -12.03 -1.41 9.58
C VAL A 126 -11.29 -2.53 10.28
N THR A 127 -11.48 -3.75 9.81
CA THR A 127 -10.75 -4.92 10.30
C THR A 127 -9.29 -4.84 9.89
N VAL A 128 -8.38 -5.07 10.83
CA VAL A 128 -6.94 -5.04 10.56
C VAL A 128 -6.35 -6.39 10.95
N ARG A 129 -5.64 -7.03 10.01
CA ARG A 129 -5.12 -8.37 10.19
C ARG A 129 -3.70 -8.50 9.65
N HIS A 130 -2.81 -9.10 10.44
CA HIS A 130 -1.50 -9.53 9.96
C HIS A 130 -1.65 -10.74 9.03
N LEU A 131 -0.92 -10.74 7.91
CA LEU A 131 -0.89 -11.88 7.01
C LEU A 131 0.03 -12.96 7.60
N GLU A 132 -0.56 -14.02 8.10
CA GLU A 132 0.17 -15.23 8.48
C GLU A 132 0.36 -16.12 7.25
N THR A 133 1.59 -16.48 6.94
CA THR A 133 1.93 -17.37 5.84
C THR A 133 3.10 -18.26 6.22
N CYS A 134 3.00 -19.54 5.87
CA CYS A 134 4.10 -20.49 5.98
C CYS A 134 5.03 -20.44 4.76
N LEU A 135 4.67 -19.68 3.71
CA LEU A 135 5.46 -19.56 2.49
C LEU A 135 6.56 -18.51 2.69
N SER A 136 7.81 -18.94 2.60
CA SER A 136 8.98 -18.04 2.56
C SER A 136 9.26 -17.50 1.15
N THR A 137 8.84 -18.23 0.13
CA THR A 137 9.10 -17.92 -1.27
C THR A 137 7.93 -18.33 -2.16
N LEU A 138 7.68 -17.56 -3.22
CA LEU A 138 6.80 -17.93 -4.32
C LEU A 138 7.59 -17.81 -5.63
N THR A 139 7.76 -18.93 -6.34
CA THR A 139 8.44 -18.95 -7.63
C THR A 139 7.44 -18.97 -8.77
N LEU A 140 7.59 -18.03 -9.70
CA LEU A 140 6.80 -17.97 -10.92
C LEU A 140 7.62 -18.52 -12.09
N ASN A 141 7.12 -19.58 -12.73
CA ASN A 141 7.74 -20.15 -13.92
C ASN A 141 6.97 -19.69 -15.17
N TYR A 142 7.65 -18.99 -16.06
CA TYR A 142 7.05 -18.49 -17.31
C TYR A 142 6.86 -19.61 -18.36
N HIS A 143 7.60 -20.71 -18.23
CA HIS A 143 7.44 -21.88 -19.10
C HIS A 143 6.46 -22.85 -18.44
N LYS A 144 5.20 -22.77 -18.84
CA LYS A 144 4.23 -23.84 -18.56
C LYS A 144 4.53 -25.02 -19.48
N LYS A 145 4.72 -26.21 -18.88
CA LYS A 145 4.72 -27.46 -19.64
C LYS A 145 3.34 -27.72 -20.21
#